data_88ea398fefe0a2918269ae0eec0841a9
#
_entry.id   88ea398fefe0a2918269ae0eec0841a9
#
_cell.length_a   1.000
_cell.length_b   1.000
_cell.length_c   1.000
_cell.angle_alpha   90.00
_cell.angle_beta   90.00
_cell.angle_gamma   90.00
#
_symmetry.space_group_name_H-M   'P 1'
#
loop_
_entity.id
_entity.type
_entity.pdbx_description
1 polymer ?
#
loop_
_entity_poly.entity_id
_entity_poly.type
_entity_poly.pdbx_seq_one_letter_code
_entity_poly.pdbx_strand_id
1 'polypeptide(L)' 'MEKVYHIYAKDKCLMHSIKEEDFRATWSTFHHLVGLMKTDYEPEDLSYEEVFVRKDLQQNSSY' A
#
# COMPACT_ATOMS: atom_id res chain seq x y z
N MET A 1 -5.45 -17.10 -5.32
CA MET A 1 -5.69 -15.82 -4.65
C MET A 1 -4.41 -15.02 -4.56
N GLU A 2 -4.52 -13.76 -4.79
CA GLU A 2 -3.37 -12.86 -4.74
C GLU A 2 -3.56 -11.88 -3.60
N LYS A 3 -2.47 -11.62 -2.88
CA LYS A 3 -2.52 -10.69 -1.76
C LYS A 3 -1.91 -9.36 -2.20
N VAL A 4 -2.65 -8.29 -1.96
CA VAL A 4 -2.16 -6.94 -2.24
C VAL A 4 -2.30 -6.11 -0.98
N TYR A 5 -1.61 -4.98 -0.97
CA TYR A 5 -1.61 -4.09 0.18
C TYR A 5 -1.98 -2.68 -0.24
N HIS A 6 -2.62 -1.99 0.68
CA HIS A 6 -2.89 -0.57 0.54
C HIS A 6 -2.17 0.14 1.67
N ILE A 7 -1.53 1.26 1.36
CA ILE A 7 -0.80 2.05 2.35
C ILE A 7 -1.53 3.36 2.58
N TYR A 8 -1.74 3.68 3.84
CA TYR A 8 -2.45 4.89 4.25
C TYR A 8 -1.58 5.76 5.14
N ALA A 9 -1.81 7.06 5.09
CA ALA A 9 -1.27 8.00 6.06
C ALA A 9 -2.46 8.72 6.68
N LYS A 10 -2.72 8.43 7.93
CA LYS A 10 -3.94 8.88 8.62
C LYS A 10 -5.15 8.35 7.86
N ASP A 11 -5.98 9.23 7.32
CA ASP A 11 -7.17 8.80 6.57
C ASP A 11 -6.92 8.75 5.07
N LYS A 12 -5.73 9.07 4.62
CA LYS A 12 -5.47 9.22 3.21
C LYS A 12 -4.77 8.00 2.66
N CYS A 13 -5.28 7.48 1.55
CA CYS A 13 -4.64 6.36 0.87
C CYS A 13 -3.51 6.89 -0.01
N LEU A 14 -2.29 6.47 0.30
CA LEU A 14 -1.12 6.90 -0.47
C LEU A 14 -0.87 6.00 -1.66
N MET A 15 -1.04 4.71 -1.47
CA MET A 15 -0.86 3.74 -2.53
C MET A 15 -1.81 2.58 -2.32
N HIS A 16 -2.22 1.95 -3.42
CA HIS A 16 -3.11 0.80 -3.33
C HIS A 16 -2.66 -0.28 -4.31
N SER A 17 -3.16 -1.48 -4.10
CA SER A 17 -2.91 -2.63 -4.98
C SER A 17 -1.42 -2.93 -5.13
N ILE A 18 -0.68 -2.86 -4.03
CA ILE A 18 0.73 -3.18 -4.03
C ILE A 18 0.87 -4.69 -3.87
N LYS A 19 1.59 -5.31 -4.78
CA LYS A 19 1.80 -6.75 -4.69
C LYS A 19 2.63 -7.10 -3.47
N GLU A 20 2.40 -8.29 -2.95
CA GLU A 20 3.09 -8.74 -1.75
C GLU A 20 4.61 -8.68 -1.91
N GLU A 21 5.10 -9.05 -3.08
CA GLU A 21 6.54 -9.05 -3.32
C GLU A 21 7.14 -7.65 -3.34
N ASP A 22 6.33 -6.65 -3.66
CA ASP A 22 6.80 -5.26 -3.71
C ASP A 22 6.49 -4.50 -2.43
N PHE A 23 5.61 -5.03 -1.61
CA PHE A 23 5.14 -4.31 -0.44
C PHE A 23 6.27 -3.95 0.52
N ARG A 24 7.14 -4.90 0.82
CA ARG A 24 8.20 -4.67 1.79
C ARG A 24 9.09 -3.49 1.39
N ALA A 25 9.51 -3.47 0.14
CA ALA A 25 10.35 -2.39 -0.35
C ALA A 25 9.59 -1.06 -0.36
N THR A 26 8.34 -1.10 -0.79
CA THR A 26 7.51 0.10 -0.83
C THR A 26 7.27 0.65 0.57
N TRP A 27 6.93 -0.21 1.50
CA TRP A 27 6.70 0.18 2.89
C TRP A 27 7.94 0.84 3.49
N SER A 28 9.09 0.22 3.28
CA SER A 28 10.35 0.75 3.78
C SER A 28 10.64 2.12 3.15
N THR A 29 10.37 2.26 1.87
CA THR A 29 10.60 3.51 1.16
C THR A 29 9.72 4.62 1.74
N PHE A 30 8.45 4.33 1.99
CA PHE A 30 7.56 5.35 2.56
C PHE A 30 8.01 5.77 3.95
N HIS A 31 8.41 4.84 4.78
CA HIS A 31 8.92 5.17 6.10
C HIS A 31 10.13 6.07 6.02
N HIS A 32 11.01 5.77 5.08
CA HIS A 32 12.23 6.55 4.90
C HIS A 32 11.91 7.96 4.41
N LEU A 33 11.02 8.06 3.42
CA LEU A 33 10.65 9.36 2.86
C LEU A 33 9.96 10.25 3.87
N VAL A 34 9.06 9.68 4.64
CA VAL A 34 8.35 10.46 5.66
C VAL A 34 9.32 10.96 6.71
N GLY A 35 10.35 10.17 7.03
CA GLY A 35 11.36 10.60 7.98
C GLY A 35 12.27 11.70 7.45
N LEU A 36 12.53 11.71 6.14
CA LEU A 36 13.40 12.69 5.53
C LEU A 36 12.69 13.97 5.14
N MET A 37 11.44 13.85 4.69
CA MET A 37 10.68 15.00 4.23
C MET A 37 9.89 15.57 5.39
N LYS A 38 9.91 16.89 5.51
CA LYS A 38 9.09 17.54 6.50
C LYS A 38 7.67 17.63 5.98
N THR A 39 6.93 16.57 6.17
CA THR A 39 5.55 16.50 5.75
C THR A 39 4.65 16.62 6.98
N ASP A 40 3.36 16.69 6.74
CA ASP A 40 2.38 16.70 7.81
C ASP A 40 2.22 15.31 8.45
N TYR A 41 2.89 14.33 7.90
CA TYR A 41 2.78 12.94 8.38
C TYR A 41 4.02 12.53 9.12
N GLU A 42 3.83 11.64 10.07
CA GLU A 42 4.91 11.02 10.81
C GLU A 42 4.92 9.53 10.48
N PRO A 43 6.04 8.84 10.71
CA PRO A 43 6.07 7.40 10.43
C PRO A 43 4.98 6.64 11.17
N GLU A 44 4.58 7.11 12.33
CA GLU A 44 3.51 6.46 13.11
C GLU A 44 2.14 6.62 12.46
N ASP A 45 1.98 7.59 11.58
CA ASP A 45 0.73 7.80 10.88
C ASP A 45 0.55 6.83 9.73
N LEU A 46 1.61 6.16 9.33
CA LEU A 46 1.56 5.19 8.25
C LEU A 46 0.92 3.90 8.73
N SER A 47 0.03 3.37 7.91
CA SER A 47 -0.59 2.09 8.18
C SER A 47 -0.81 1.37 6.87
N TYR A 48 -1.15 0.10 6.95
CA TYR A 48 -1.43 -0.65 5.73
C TYR A 48 -2.58 -1.61 5.98
N GLU A 49 -3.17 -2.02 4.88
CA GLU A 49 -4.26 -2.98 4.90
C GLU A 49 -3.92 -4.11 3.94
N GLU A 50 -4.15 -5.33 4.38
CA GLU A 50 -3.90 -6.52 3.60
C GLU A 50 -5.21 -6.94 2.94
N VAL A 51 -5.21 -7.08 1.63
CA VAL A 51 -6.41 -7.40 0.87
C VAL A 51 -6.14 -8.61 -0.02
N PHE A 52 -7.06 -9.54 -0.04
CA PHE A 52 -6.97 -10.70 -0.92
C PHE A 52 -7.82 -10.48 -2.15
N VAL A 53 -7.24 -10.71 -3.32
CA VAL A 53 -7.90 -10.49 -4.59
C VAL A 53 -7.91 -11.80 -5.36
N ARG A 54 -9.04 -12.09 -5.99
CA ARG A 54 -9.16 -13.27 -6.83
C ARG A 54 -8.86 -12.92 -8.27
N LYS A 55 -7.90 -13.62 -8.84
CA LYS A 55 -7.50 -13.36 -10.20
C LYS A 55 -8.59 -13.64 -11.21
N ASP A 56 -9.34 -14.70 -10.98
CA ASP A 56 -10.40 -15.07 -11.90
C ASP A 56 -11.48 -13.99 -11.99
N LEU A 57 -11.74 -13.29 -10.90
CA LEU A 57 -12.68 -12.18 -10.93
C LEU A 57 -12.14 -10.99 -11.70
N GLN A 58 -10.85 -10.78 -11.63
CA GLN A 58 -10.22 -9.68 -12.36
C GLN A 58 -10.32 -9.88 -13.86
N GLN A 59 -10.19 -11.11 -14.31
CA GLN A 59 -10.31 -11.41 -15.73
C GLN A 59 -11.68 -11.05 -16.26
N ASN A 60 -12.68 -11.28 -15.49
CA ASN A 60 -14.04 -10.99 -15.90
C ASN A 60 -14.30 -9.51 -16.05
N SER A 61 -13.61 -8.72 -15.29
CA SER A 61 -13.85 -7.28 -15.30
C SER A 61 -13.22 -6.61 -16.49
N SER A 62 -12.39 -7.27 -17.20
CA SER A 62 -11.71 -6.63 -18.30
C SER A 62 -12.56 -6.49 -19.54
N TYR A 63 -13.44 -6.77 -19.51
CA TYR A 63 -14.21 -6.43 -20.53
C TYR A 63 -14.25 -6.15 -21.35
#